data_367284d3a952a0176f3703492f09dd69
#
_entry.id   367284d3a952a0176f3703492f09dd69
#
_cell.length_a   1.000
_cell.length_b   1.000
_cell.length_c   1.000
_cell.angle_alpha   90.00
_cell.angle_beta   90.00
_cell.angle_gamma   90.00
#
_symmetry.space_group_name_H-M   'P 1'
#
loop_
_entity.id
_entity.type
_entity.pdbx_description
1 polymer ?
#
loop_
_entity_poly.entity_id
_entity_poly.type
_entity_poly.pdbx_seq_one_letter_code
_entity_poly.pdbx_strand_id
1 'polypeptide(L)'
;MGKKRSASELGRRERQILEIVYRLGEASVGEVLDQMSDPPAYDSVRTMLRLLESKGFVSHRQEGTKYVYRPTQSRSTASRTALSHLMKTFFENSVADTMAAAFDLNSDKLTEEELSRLESLISKARKEGR
;
A
#
# COMPACT_ATOMS: atom_id res chain seq x y z
N MET A 1 17.11 -12.27 -0.13
CA MET A 1 16.88 -11.61 -0.05
C MET A 1 16.52 -10.56 -0.88
N GLY A 2 16.16 -9.62 -0.88
CA GLY A 2 15.86 -8.52 -1.73
C GLY A 2 14.59 -8.58 -2.54
N LYS A 3 13.91 -9.68 -2.50
CA LYS A 3 12.68 -9.78 -3.26
C LYS A 3 11.58 -8.95 -2.57
N LYS A 4 11.01 -8.01 -3.31
CA LYS A 4 9.93 -7.19 -2.79
C LYS A 4 8.62 -7.95 -2.86
N ARG A 5 7.80 -7.78 -1.85
CA ARG A 5 6.51 -8.43 -1.80
C ARG A 5 5.40 -7.45 -2.11
N SER A 6 4.36 -7.94 -2.74
CA SER A 6 3.20 -7.13 -3.06
C SER A 6 2.11 -7.35 -2.03
N ALA A 7 1.50 -6.25 -1.58
CA ALA A 7 0.39 -6.33 -0.63
C ALA A 7 -0.81 -7.10 -1.22
N SER A 8 -0.86 -7.29 -2.53
CA SER A 8 -1.93 -8.06 -3.15
C SER A 8 -1.89 -9.53 -2.78
N GLU A 9 -0.75 -10.00 -2.22
CA GLU A 9 -0.61 -11.38 -1.75
C GLU A 9 -1.25 -11.60 -0.39
N LEU A 10 -1.73 -10.55 0.25
CA LEU A 10 -2.25 -10.62 1.60
C LEU A 10 -3.75 -10.82 1.61
N GLY A 11 -4.24 -11.41 2.70
CA GLY A 11 -5.67 -11.46 2.95
C GLY A 11 -6.22 -10.09 3.30
N ARG A 12 -7.56 -10.01 3.36
CA ARG A 12 -8.25 -8.75 3.56
C ARG A 12 -7.86 -8.06 4.88
N ARG A 13 -7.86 -8.81 5.98
CA ARG A 13 -7.54 -8.27 7.29
C ARG A 13 -6.06 -7.88 7.36
N GLU A 14 -5.20 -8.70 6.79
CA GLU A 14 -3.77 -8.39 6.77
C GLU A 14 -3.51 -7.09 6.02
N ARG A 15 -4.18 -6.89 4.88
CA ARG A 15 -4.04 -5.65 4.13
C ARG A 15 -4.52 -4.45 4.92
N GLN A 16 -5.65 -4.61 5.60
CA GLN A 16 -6.21 -3.55 6.42
C GLN A 16 -5.22 -3.11 7.51
N ILE A 17 -4.63 -4.10 8.18
CA ILE A 17 -3.66 -3.83 9.24
C ILE A 17 -2.42 -3.15 8.67
N LEU A 18 -1.92 -3.64 7.54
CA LEU A 18 -0.75 -3.04 6.92
C LEU A 18 -1.02 -1.59 6.51
N GLU A 19 -2.21 -1.31 5.97
CA GLU A 19 -2.59 0.07 5.64
C GLU A 19 -2.57 0.99 6.85
N ILE A 20 -3.03 0.48 7.99
CA ILE A 20 -3.03 1.25 9.22
C ILE A 20 -1.59 1.55 9.65
N VAL A 21 -0.72 0.55 9.59
CA VAL A 21 0.68 0.74 9.95
C VAL A 21 1.33 1.79 9.06
N TYR A 22 1.06 1.74 7.76
CA TYR A 22 1.57 2.77 6.84
C TYR A 22 1.03 4.15 7.18
N ARG A 23 -0.27 4.25 7.49
CA ARG A 23 -0.88 5.54 7.79
C ARG A 23 -0.30 6.16 9.06
N LEU A 24 -0.05 5.35 10.07
CA LEU A 24 0.50 5.84 11.33
C LEU A 24 2.02 5.97 11.32
N GLY A 25 2.68 5.34 10.35
CA GLY A 25 4.13 5.31 10.28
C GLY A 25 4.74 4.18 11.07
N GLU A 26 4.26 3.96 12.27
CA GLU A 26 4.57 2.81 13.10
C GLU A 26 3.44 2.65 14.11
N ALA A 27 3.24 1.45 14.62
CA ALA A 27 2.10 1.19 15.48
C ALA A 27 2.31 -0.06 16.33
N SER A 28 1.84 0.03 17.58
CA SER A 28 1.70 -1.14 18.44
C SER A 28 0.39 -1.86 18.11
N VAL A 29 0.21 -3.06 18.66
CA VAL A 29 -1.03 -3.80 18.46
C VAL A 29 -2.25 -2.99 18.91
N GLY A 30 -2.13 -2.35 20.08
CA GLY A 30 -3.23 -1.53 20.61
C GLY A 30 -3.57 -0.38 19.70
N GLU A 31 -2.54 0.27 19.15
CA GLU A 31 -2.77 1.40 18.25
C GLU A 31 -3.45 0.97 16.95
N VAL A 32 -3.09 -0.21 16.44
CA VAL A 32 -3.76 -0.75 15.26
C VAL A 32 -5.23 -1.01 15.57
N LEU A 33 -5.49 -1.67 16.71
CA LEU A 33 -6.87 -1.94 17.13
C LEU A 33 -7.71 -0.68 17.21
N ASP A 34 -7.13 0.39 17.75
CA ASP A 34 -7.85 1.66 17.92
C ASP A 34 -8.29 2.26 16.58
N GLN A 35 -7.61 1.92 15.51
CA GLN A 35 -7.91 2.45 14.18
C GLN A 35 -8.91 1.58 13.40
N MET A 36 -9.27 0.43 13.93
CA MET A 36 -10.18 -0.48 13.23
C MET A 36 -11.60 -0.23 13.69
N SER A 37 -12.54 -0.10 12.73
CA SER A 37 -13.93 0.18 13.06
C SER A 37 -14.66 -1.05 13.59
N ASP A 38 -14.22 -2.23 13.18
CA ASP A 38 -14.79 -3.49 13.62
C ASP A 38 -13.65 -4.43 13.95
N PRO A 39 -12.94 -4.17 15.06
CA PRO A 39 -11.70 -4.90 15.32
C PRO A 39 -11.96 -6.33 15.76
N PRO A 40 -11.11 -7.26 15.32
CA PRO A 40 -11.09 -8.60 15.90
C PRO A 40 -10.46 -8.53 17.29
N ALA A 41 -10.33 -9.68 17.92
CA ALA A 41 -9.70 -9.74 19.24
C ALA A 41 -8.24 -9.27 19.16
N TYR A 42 -7.75 -8.76 20.28
CA TYR A 42 -6.36 -8.31 20.40
C TYR A 42 -5.38 -9.37 19.92
N ASP A 43 -5.57 -10.62 20.37
CA ASP A 43 -4.66 -11.70 19.98
C ASP A 43 -4.69 -11.98 18.49
N SER A 44 -5.81 -11.77 17.84
CA SER A 44 -5.91 -11.96 16.39
C SER A 44 -5.06 -10.92 15.66
N VAL A 45 -5.14 -9.66 16.10
CA VAL A 45 -4.35 -8.59 15.49
C VAL A 45 -2.86 -8.85 15.75
N ARG A 46 -2.52 -9.25 16.97
CA ARG A 46 -1.14 -9.58 17.29
C ARG A 46 -0.59 -10.69 16.40
N THR A 47 -1.38 -11.74 16.20
CA THR A 47 -0.99 -12.85 15.34
C THR A 47 -0.81 -12.39 13.89
N MET A 48 -1.72 -11.55 13.40
CA MET A 48 -1.63 -11.06 12.03
C MET A 48 -0.43 -10.16 11.82
N LEU A 49 -0.07 -9.34 12.82
CA LEU A 49 1.14 -8.53 12.72
C LEU A 49 2.40 -9.41 12.69
N ARG A 50 2.42 -10.48 13.48
CA ARG A 50 3.52 -11.43 13.42
C ARG A 50 3.62 -12.11 12.06
N LEU A 51 2.47 -12.46 11.48
CA LEU A 51 2.45 -13.03 10.14
C LEU A 51 2.97 -12.03 9.10
N LEU A 52 2.55 -10.77 9.21
CA LEU A 52 3.07 -9.74 8.31
C LEU A 52 4.57 -9.59 8.44
N GLU A 53 5.10 -9.71 9.65
CA GLU A 53 6.53 -9.65 9.85
C GLU A 53 7.22 -10.87 9.23
N SER A 54 6.68 -12.06 9.43
CA SER A 54 7.29 -13.25 8.86
C SER A 54 7.23 -13.24 7.32
N LYS A 55 6.25 -12.56 6.75
CA LYS A 55 6.15 -12.41 5.31
C LYS A 55 7.02 -11.27 4.77
N GLY A 56 7.64 -10.51 5.65
CA GLY A 56 8.57 -9.46 5.26
C GLY A 56 7.98 -8.08 5.04
N PHE A 57 6.72 -7.86 5.44
CA PHE A 57 6.05 -6.57 5.22
C PHE A 57 6.31 -5.56 6.33
N VAL A 58 6.51 -6.02 7.55
CA VAL A 58 6.80 -5.15 8.69
C VAL A 58 7.93 -5.73 9.50
N SER A 59 8.53 -4.88 10.33
CA SER A 59 9.51 -5.28 11.34
C SER A 59 9.10 -4.61 12.64
N HIS A 60 9.64 -5.06 13.77
CA HIS A 60 9.29 -4.48 15.04
C HIS A 60 10.51 -4.14 15.87
N ARG A 61 10.31 -3.21 16.79
CA ARG A 61 11.24 -3.00 17.89
C ARG A 61 10.46 -3.13 19.18
N GLN A 62 11.16 -3.39 20.26
CA GLN A 62 10.50 -3.52 21.55
C GLN A 62 10.66 -2.22 22.34
N GLU A 63 9.55 -1.73 22.89
CA GLU A 63 9.53 -0.58 23.77
C GLU A 63 8.88 -1.01 25.07
N GLY A 64 9.69 -1.21 26.10
CA GLY A 64 9.16 -1.76 27.34
C GLY A 64 8.64 -3.14 27.11
N THR A 65 7.34 -3.34 27.36
CA THR A 65 6.72 -4.65 27.21
C THR A 65 5.97 -4.78 25.90
N LYS A 66 5.95 -3.75 25.06
CA LYS A 66 5.19 -3.81 23.83
C LYS A 66 6.08 -3.77 22.60
N TYR A 67 5.57 -4.32 21.52
CA TYR A 67 6.22 -4.29 20.22
C TYR A 67 5.61 -3.15 19.40
N VAL A 68 6.48 -2.42 18.71
CA VAL A 68 6.07 -1.36 17.80
C VAL A 68 6.47 -1.77 16.40
N TYR A 69 5.50 -1.92 15.52
CA TYR A 69 5.70 -2.41 14.16
C TYR A 69 5.80 -1.25 13.19
N ARG A 70 6.64 -1.39 12.18
CA ARG A 70 6.75 -0.39 11.12
C ARG A 70 6.97 -1.11 9.78
N PRO A 71 6.61 -0.46 8.67
CA PRO A 71 6.78 -1.08 7.35
C PRO A 71 8.26 -1.28 7.04
N THR A 72 8.55 -2.34 6.30
CA THR A 72 9.91 -2.60 5.83
C THR A 72 10.22 -1.86 4.54
N GLN A 73 9.18 -1.43 3.82
CA GLN A 73 9.32 -0.65 2.59
C GLN A 73 8.67 0.71 2.78
N SER A 74 9.20 1.73 2.09
CA SER A 74 8.54 3.02 2.09
C SER A 74 7.19 2.90 1.40
N ARG A 75 6.29 3.84 1.68
CA ARG A 75 4.99 3.88 1.01
C ARG A 75 5.18 3.96 -0.50
N SER A 76 6.15 4.76 -0.95
CA SER A 76 6.43 4.92 -2.37
C SER A 76 6.83 3.59 -3.02
N THR A 77 7.76 2.86 -2.37
CA THR A 77 8.19 1.56 -2.90
C THR A 77 7.04 0.57 -2.91
N ALA A 78 6.26 0.53 -1.82
CA ALA A 78 5.15 -0.41 -1.72
C ALA A 78 4.09 -0.14 -2.78
N SER A 79 3.76 1.14 -3.02
CA SER A 79 2.76 1.48 -4.03
C SER A 79 3.23 1.14 -5.43
N ARG A 80 4.52 1.35 -5.72
CA ARG A 80 5.06 1.00 -7.03
C ARG A 80 5.04 -0.50 -7.25
N THR A 81 5.39 -1.27 -6.25
CA THR A 81 5.35 -2.73 -6.33
C THR A 81 3.92 -3.22 -6.57
N ALA A 82 2.97 -2.67 -5.84
CA ALA A 82 1.56 -3.04 -6.00
C ALA A 82 1.04 -2.67 -7.38
N LEU A 83 1.37 -1.47 -7.86
CA LEU A 83 0.92 -1.03 -9.18
C LEU A 83 1.54 -1.89 -10.28
N SER A 84 2.83 -2.18 -10.17
CA SER A 84 3.50 -3.01 -11.16
C SER A 84 2.84 -4.39 -11.26
N HIS A 85 2.52 -4.98 -10.12
CA HIS A 85 1.85 -6.28 -10.10
C HIS A 85 0.46 -6.21 -10.73
N LEU A 86 -0.28 -5.17 -10.40
CA LEU A 86 -1.63 -4.97 -10.92
C LEU A 86 -1.62 -4.80 -12.44
N MET A 87 -0.69 -3.99 -12.95
CA MET A 87 -0.57 -3.76 -14.37
C MET A 87 -0.21 -5.03 -15.12
N LYS A 88 0.71 -5.80 -14.56
CA LYS A 88 1.11 -7.06 -15.17
C LYS A 88 -0.02 -8.07 -15.19
N THR A 89 -0.77 -8.15 -14.11
CA THR A 89 -1.81 -9.17 -13.96
C THR A 89 -3.06 -8.86 -14.78
N PHE A 90 -3.50 -7.60 -14.78
CA PHE A 90 -4.81 -7.25 -15.33
C PHE A 90 -4.77 -6.35 -16.57
N PHE A 91 -3.66 -5.70 -16.85
CA PHE A 91 -3.59 -4.71 -17.92
C PHE A 91 -2.51 -4.99 -18.96
N GLU A 92 -1.93 -6.18 -18.92
CA GLU A 92 -0.87 -6.57 -19.87
C GLU A 92 0.24 -5.52 -19.95
N ASN A 93 0.52 -4.88 -18.83
CA ASN A 93 1.52 -3.82 -18.71
C ASN A 93 1.22 -2.57 -19.55
N SER A 94 -0.05 -2.39 -19.94
CA SER A 94 -0.44 -1.20 -20.69
C SER A 94 -0.70 -0.03 -19.75
N VAL A 95 0.09 1.02 -19.85
CA VAL A 95 -0.11 2.23 -19.06
C VAL A 95 -1.44 2.89 -19.48
N ALA A 96 -1.72 2.93 -20.78
CA ALA A 96 -2.93 3.57 -21.27
C ALA A 96 -4.18 2.86 -20.76
N ASP A 97 -4.19 1.53 -20.79
CA ASP A 97 -5.34 0.77 -20.29
C ASP A 97 -5.52 0.96 -18.79
N THR A 98 -4.40 1.00 -18.05
CA THR A 98 -4.44 1.22 -16.62
C THR A 98 -5.03 2.59 -16.31
N MET A 99 -4.61 3.61 -17.04
CA MET A 99 -5.10 4.97 -16.82
C MET A 99 -6.56 5.12 -17.22
N ALA A 100 -6.97 4.44 -18.30
CA ALA A 100 -8.37 4.45 -18.69
C ALA A 100 -9.26 3.91 -17.58
N ALA A 101 -8.84 2.81 -16.97
CA ALA A 101 -9.58 2.23 -15.85
C ALA A 101 -9.60 3.19 -14.65
N ALA A 102 -8.47 3.83 -14.37
CA ALA A 102 -8.41 4.80 -13.27
C ALA A 102 -9.35 5.97 -13.50
N PHE A 103 -9.43 6.46 -14.74
CA PHE A 103 -10.34 7.56 -15.08
C PHE A 103 -11.79 7.13 -14.92
N ASP A 104 -12.13 5.93 -15.39
CA ASP A 104 -13.50 5.42 -15.26
C ASP A 104 -13.92 5.33 -13.79
N LEU A 105 -13.04 4.82 -12.96
CA LEU A 105 -13.34 4.66 -11.54
C LEU A 105 -13.51 5.99 -10.82
N ASN A 106 -12.93 7.05 -11.35
CA ASN A 106 -12.89 8.35 -10.70
C ASN A 106 -13.52 9.47 -11.52
N SER A 107 -14.38 9.13 -12.48
CA SER A 107 -14.93 10.11 -13.42
C SER A 107 -15.61 11.29 -12.72
N ASP A 108 -16.23 11.05 -11.55
CA ASP A 108 -16.92 12.10 -10.79
C ASP A 108 -15.99 12.90 -9.90
N LYS A 109 -14.75 12.47 -9.74
CA LYS A 109 -13.85 13.02 -8.73
C LYS A 109 -12.62 13.72 -9.31
N LEU A 110 -12.44 13.67 -10.62
CA LEU A 110 -11.31 14.33 -11.25
C LEU A 110 -11.49 15.84 -11.23
N THR A 111 -10.50 16.52 -10.70
CA THR A 111 -10.52 17.99 -10.64
C THR A 111 -9.67 18.54 -11.77
N GLU A 112 -9.86 19.85 -12.06
CA GLU A 112 -9.01 20.53 -13.05
C GLU A 112 -7.54 20.49 -12.64
N GLU A 113 -7.27 20.59 -11.35
CA GLU A 113 -5.89 20.51 -10.84
C GLU A 113 -5.28 19.16 -11.17
N GLU A 114 -6.03 18.10 -10.94
CA GLU A 114 -5.56 16.75 -11.18
C GLU A 114 -5.36 16.49 -12.67
N LEU A 115 -6.29 16.96 -13.49
CA LEU A 115 -6.16 16.83 -14.94
C LEU A 115 -4.94 17.57 -15.47
N SER A 116 -4.71 18.78 -14.96
CA SER A 116 -3.53 19.55 -15.36
C SER A 116 -2.25 18.85 -14.96
N ARG A 117 -2.23 18.25 -13.79
CA ARG A 117 -1.07 17.48 -13.34
C ARG A 117 -0.79 16.30 -14.24
N LEU A 118 -1.86 15.58 -14.66
CA LEU A 118 -1.72 14.46 -15.58
C LEU A 118 -1.18 14.93 -16.93
N GLU A 119 -1.65 16.04 -17.44
CA GLU A 119 -1.14 16.60 -18.69
C GLU A 119 0.33 16.93 -18.59
N SER A 120 0.76 17.45 -17.43
CA SER A 120 2.18 17.76 -17.21
C SER A 120 3.03 16.51 -17.21
N LEU A 121 2.53 15.43 -16.63
CA LEU A 121 3.24 14.16 -16.61
C LEU A 121 3.40 13.60 -18.02
N ILE A 122 2.36 13.70 -18.83
CA ILE A 122 2.42 13.25 -20.22
C ILE A 122 3.42 14.09 -21.01
N SER A 123 3.36 15.39 -20.83
CA SER A 123 4.26 16.31 -21.53
C SER A 123 5.73 16.01 -21.17
N LYS A 124 5.98 15.79 -19.89
CA LYS A 124 7.32 15.46 -19.43
C LYS A 124 7.82 14.15 -20.03
N ALA A 125 6.96 13.15 -20.08
CA ALA A 125 7.33 11.84 -20.66
C ALA A 125 7.71 12.00 -22.12
N ARG A 126 6.96 12.82 -22.88
CA ARG A 126 7.28 13.05 -24.28
C ARG A 126 8.61 13.77 -24.46
N LYS A 127 8.89 14.76 -23.59
CA LYS A 127 10.13 15.53 -23.68
C LYS A 127 11.35 14.65 -23.38
N GLU A 128 11.19 13.68 -22.51
CA GLU A 128 12.29 12.79 -22.18
C GLU A 128 12.57 11.77 -23.27
N GLY A 129 11.80 11.82 -24.35
CA GLY A 129 12.11 11.07 -25.56
C GLY A 129 11.97 9.56 -25.44
N ARG A 130 11.16 9.10 -24.54
CA ARG A 130 11.03 7.66 -24.33
C ARG A 130 9.79 7.07 -24.93
#